data_42f6bb1b67d2acbe6743ecf3902d62b1
#
_entry.id   42f6bb1b67d2acbe6743ecf3902d62b1
#
_cell.length_a   1.000
_cell.length_b   1.000
_cell.length_c   1.000
_cell.angle_alpha   90.00
_cell.angle_beta   90.00
_cell.angle_gamma   90.00
#
_symmetry.space_group_name_H-M   'P 1'
#
loop_
_entity.id
_entity.type
_entity.pdbx_description
1 polymer ?
#
loop_
_entity_poly.entity_id
_entity_poly.type
_entity_poly.pdbx_seq_one_letter_code
_entity_poly.pdbx_strand_id
1 'polypeptide(L)'
;MQTLSRTDHLDVPACAERVFPLLCPIREYDWIPTWKCELFHSVSGVAEEDCIFRTDNPAEGRPMTWVVSRYEPPRRIEFTCFLADLYVMRLKIGLTSQGETTRLDWTRRWLSLGPEGDRWIAAWSEAAYRQQLAGLERLLTHYLNTGQMLRP
;
A
#
# COMPACT_ATOMS: atom_id res chain seq x y z
N MET A 1 10.06 22.94 0.73
CA MET A 1 9.34 21.69 1.14
C MET A 1 8.04 21.60 0.39
N GLN A 2 7.85 20.51 -0.32
CA GLN A 2 6.69 20.30 -1.18
C GLN A 2 5.76 19.23 -0.59
N THR A 3 4.51 19.28 -1.03
CA THR A 3 3.54 18.21 -0.81
C THR A 3 3.01 17.76 -2.16
N LEU A 4 2.65 16.48 -2.25
CA LEU A 4 2.09 15.90 -3.45
C LEU A 4 1.00 14.91 -3.06
N SER A 5 -0.12 14.97 -3.76
CA SER A 5 -1.19 13.98 -3.58
C SER A 5 -1.50 13.32 -4.92
N ARG A 6 -1.71 12.00 -4.88
CA ARG A 6 -2.18 11.21 -6.01
C ARG A 6 -3.31 10.31 -5.56
N THR A 7 -4.34 10.24 -6.35
CA THR A 7 -5.50 9.38 -6.12
C THR A 7 -5.86 8.67 -7.40
N ASP A 8 -6.07 7.38 -7.32
CA ASP A 8 -6.65 6.58 -8.38
C ASP A 8 -7.36 5.39 -7.74
N HIS A 9 -7.95 4.53 -8.51
CA HIS A 9 -8.62 3.35 -8.00
C HIS A 9 -8.22 2.10 -8.78
N LEU A 10 -8.49 0.97 -8.16
CA LEU A 10 -8.42 -0.33 -8.83
C LEU A 10 -9.67 -1.14 -8.48
N ASP A 11 -10.03 -2.04 -9.37
CA ASP A 11 -11.19 -2.90 -9.22
C ASP A 11 -10.74 -4.36 -9.24
N VAL A 12 -11.23 -5.15 -8.28
CA VAL A 12 -10.83 -6.54 -8.14
C VAL A 12 -12.05 -7.46 -8.00
N PRO A 13 -11.94 -8.73 -8.46
CA PRO A 13 -13.09 -9.63 -8.59
C PRO A 13 -13.41 -10.40 -7.30
N ALA A 14 -13.61 -9.73 -6.21
CA ALA A 14 -14.02 -10.34 -4.94
C ALA A 14 -14.70 -9.29 -4.04
N CYS A 15 -15.44 -9.75 -3.03
CA CYS A 15 -16.05 -8.87 -2.05
C CYS A 15 -15.00 -8.25 -1.11
N ALA A 16 -15.36 -7.14 -0.46
CA ALA A 16 -14.44 -6.40 0.41
C ALA A 16 -13.93 -7.25 1.58
N GLU A 17 -14.75 -8.11 2.13
CA GLU A 17 -14.40 -9.00 3.23
C GLU A 17 -13.28 -9.98 2.86
N ARG A 18 -13.20 -10.35 1.60
CA ARG A 18 -12.16 -11.23 1.08
C ARG A 18 -10.90 -10.45 0.68
N VAL A 19 -11.07 -9.23 0.19
CA VAL A 19 -9.97 -8.38 -0.28
C VAL A 19 -9.21 -7.73 0.88
N PHE A 20 -9.93 -7.20 1.85
CA PHE A 20 -9.35 -6.40 2.93
C PHE A 20 -8.20 -7.10 3.67
N PRO A 21 -8.31 -8.39 4.07
CA PRO A 21 -7.22 -9.07 4.77
C PRO A 21 -5.91 -9.13 3.95
N LEU A 22 -5.99 -9.08 2.63
CA LEU A 22 -4.83 -9.15 1.73
C LEU A 22 -3.98 -7.87 1.73
N LEU A 23 -4.51 -6.79 2.30
CA LEU A 23 -3.77 -5.52 2.47
C LEU A 23 -2.91 -5.51 3.74
N CYS A 24 -2.83 -6.62 4.42
CA CYS A 24 -1.99 -6.83 5.59
C CYS A 24 -0.55 -7.13 5.16
N PRO A 25 0.49 -6.54 5.80
CA PRO A 25 1.89 -6.79 5.44
C PRO A 25 2.27 -8.27 5.48
N ILE A 26 1.67 -9.06 6.37
CA ILE A 26 1.94 -10.50 6.43
C ILE A 26 1.26 -11.25 5.28
N ARG A 27 0.09 -10.78 4.82
CA ARG A 27 -0.63 -11.40 3.71
C ARG A 27 -0.13 -10.92 2.33
N GLU A 28 0.59 -9.82 2.25
CA GLU A 28 1.17 -9.35 0.98
C GLU A 28 2.24 -10.30 0.45
N TYR A 29 2.82 -11.14 1.29
CA TYR A 29 3.67 -12.26 0.85
C TYR A 29 2.93 -13.25 -0.06
N ASP A 30 1.61 -13.32 0.02
CA ASP A 30 0.82 -14.27 -0.74
C ASP A 30 0.64 -13.84 -2.21
N TRP A 31 0.72 -12.54 -2.49
CA TRP A 31 0.37 -12.03 -3.81
C TRP A 31 1.34 -11.03 -4.43
N ILE A 32 2.28 -10.46 -3.67
CA ILE A 32 3.30 -9.52 -4.18
C ILE A 32 4.65 -10.24 -4.26
N PRO A 33 5.17 -10.51 -5.49
CA PRO A 33 6.38 -11.34 -5.67
C PRO A 33 7.64 -10.79 -5.03
N THR A 34 7.74 -9.46 -4.91
CA THR A 34 8.94 -8.78 -4.38
C THR A 34 8.78 -8.36 -2.93
N TRP A 35 7.68 -8.72 -2.29
CA TRP A 35 7.39 -8.26 -0.94
C TRP A 35 8.34 -8.84 0.09
N LYS A 36 8.86 -7.96 0.94
CA LYS A 36 9.61 -8.32 2.14
C LYS A 36 9.32 -7.28 3.20
N CYS A 37 8.99 -7.72 4.40
CA CYS A 37 8.79 -6.83 5.53
C CYS A 37 9.36 -7.41 6.80
N GLU A 38 9.62 -6.55 7.77
CA GLU A 38 9.98 -6.92 9.13
C GLU A 38 8.93 -6.33 10.06
N LEU A 39 8.28 -7.18 10.82
CA LEU A 39 7.23 -6.77 11.76
C LEU A 39 7.86 -6.38 13.09
N PHE A 40 7.69 -5.11 13.50
CA PHE A 40 8.24 -4.61 14.77
C PHE A 40 7.23 -4.63 15.89
N HIS A 41 5.98 -4.31 15.62
CA HIS A 41 4.93 -4.27 16.64
C HIS A 41 3.60 -4.72 16.06
N SER A 42 3.04 -5.75 16.66
CA SER A 42 1.68 -6.22 16.41
C SER A 42 1.29 -7.16 17.54
N VAL A 43 0.16 -6.92 18.16
CA VAL A 43 -0.37 -7.78 19.24
C VAL A 43 -0.90 -9.08 18.65
N SER A 44 -1.62 -9.00 17.53
CA SER A 44 -2.23 -10.16 16.86
C SER A 44 -1.27 -10.92 15.94
N GLY A 45 -0.12 -10.33 15.60
CA GLY A 45 0.81 -10.88 14.61
C GLY A 45 0.44 -10.55 13.16
N VAL A 46 -0.63 -9.79 12.95
CA VAL A 46 -1.11 -9.34 11.63
C VAL A 46 -1.45 -7.86 11.68
N ALA A 47 -2.02 -7.31 10.60
CA ALA A 47 -2.41 -5.90 10.57
C ALA A 47 -3.47 -5.61 11.63
N GLU A 48 -3.28 -4.51 12.31
CA GLU A 48 -4.16 -3.95 13.32
C GLU A 48 -3.78 -2.49 13.52
N GLU A 49 -4.59 -1.70 14.21
CA GLU A 49 -4.21 -0.33 14.55
C GLU A 49 -2.90 -0.33 15.35
N ASP A 50 -2.02 0.60 15.05
CA ASP A 50 -0.66 0.72 15.61
C ASP A 50 0.32 -0.41 15.25
N CYS A 51 -0.05 -1.29 14.34
CA CYS A 51 0.92 -2.24 13.77
C CYS A 51 2.06 -1.46 13.10
N ILE A 52 3.30 -1.81 13.43
CA ILE A 52 4.50 -1.18 12.87
C ILE A 52 5.34 -2.22 12.15
N PHE A 53 5.72 -1.91 10.94
CA PHE A 53 6.59 -2.77 10.13
C PHE A 53 7.53 -1.94 9.28
N ARG A 54 8.56 -2.60 8.77
CA ARG A 54 9.55 -1.97 7.89
C ARG A 54 9.64 -2.72 6.57
N THR A 55 9.80 -1.97 5.51
CA THR A 55 10.21 -2.46 4.20
C THR A 55 11.43 -1.69 3.74
N ASP A 56 12.16 -2.20 2.75
CA ASP A 56 13.19 -1.43 2.09
C ASP A 56 12.64 -0.86 0.78
N ASN A 57 13.00 0.39 0.48
CA ASN A 57 12.67 0.96 -0.80
C ASN A 57 13.44 0.20 -1.89
N PRO A 58 12.76 -0.43 -2.87
CA PRO A 58 13.43 -1.27 -3.85
C PRO A 58 14.45 -0.52 -4.71
N ALA A 59 14.25 0.77 -4.91
CA ALA A 59 15.12 1.57 -5.77
C ALA A 59 16.45 1.93 -5.11
N GLU A 60 16.49 2.07 -3.78
CA GLU A 60 17.67 2.55 -3.08
C GLU A 60 18.03 1.78 -1.81
N GLY A 61 17.27 0.76 -1.46
CA GLY A 61 17.53 -0.01 -0.25
C GLY A 61 17.35 0.77 1.05
N ARG A 62 16.70 1.93 1.01
CA ARG A 62 16.47 2.75 2.19
C ARG A 62 15.29 2.22 2.99
N PRO A 63 15.38 2.23 4.32
CA PRO A 63 14.30 1.72 5.15
C PRO A 63 13.05 2.60 5.07
N MET A 64 11.91 1.96 4.95
CA MET A 64 10.59 2.58 5.01
C MET A 64 9.89 2.02 6.25
N THR A 65 9.61 2.88 7.21
CA THR A 65 8.89 2.49 8.43
C THR A 65 7.42 2.84 8.25
N TRP A 66 6.56 1.84 8.46
CA TRP A 66 5.12 1.94 8.29
C TRP A 66 4.39 1.78 9.60
N VAL A 67 3.39 2.60 9.81
CA VAL A 67 2.44 2.48 10.93
C VAL A 67 1.04 2.35 10.35
N VAL A 68 0.28 1.36 10.79
CA VAL A 68 -1.16 1.30 10.49
C VAL A 68 -1.82 2.32 11.40
N SER A 69 -2.18 3.47 10.84
CA SER A 69 -2.74 4.61 11.57
C SER A 69 -4.26 4.62 11.65
N ARG A 70 -4.92 3.75 10.87
CA ARG A 70 -6.38 3.54 10.93
C ARG A 70 -6.70 2.14 10.41
N TYR A 71 -7.57 1.44 11.13
CA TYR A 71 -7.92 0.07 10.79
C TYR A 71 -9.41 -0.18 11.01
N GLU A 72 -10.18 -0.20 9.92
CA GLU A 72 -11.62 -0.35 9.94
C GLU A 72 -12.05 -1.43 8.93
N PRO A 73 -11.86 -2.75 9.26
CA PRO A 73 -12.24 -3.82 8.34
C PRO A 73 -13.76 -3.83 8.11
N PRO A 74 -14.23 -4.15 6.91
CA PRO A 74 -13.48 -4.34 5.67
C PRO A 74 -13.44 -3.09 4.79
N ARG A 75 -13.62 -1.90 5.37
CA ARG A 75 -13.90 -0.67 4.63
C ARG A 75 -12.69 0.24 4.43
N ARG A 76 -11.79 0.31 5.40
CA ARG A 76 -10.71 1.29 5.36
C ARG A 76 -9.48 0.83 6.11
N ILE A 77 -8.33 1.06 5.51
CA ILE A 77 -7.03 0.97 6.17
C ILE A 77 -6.19 2.17 5.75
N GLU A 78 -5.49 2.78 6.71
CA GLU A 78 -4.60 3.89 6.46
C GLU A 78 -3.24 3.59 7.08
N PHE A 79 -2.20 4.00 6.35
CA PHE A 79 -0.81 3.84 6.77
C PHE A 79 -0.13 5.19 6.79
N THR A 80 0.77 5.39 7.75
CA THR A 80 1.74 6.47 7.71
C THR A 80 3.13 5.86 7.54
N CYS A 81 3.87 6.33 6.54
CA CYS A 81 5.16 5.78 6.18
C CYS A 81 6.24 6.86 6.24
N PHE A 82 7.37 6.50 6.79
CA PHE A 82 8.54 7.37 6.89
C PHE A 82 9.65 6.78 6.03
N LEU A 83 10.12 7.52 5.01
CA LEU A 83 11.31 7.15 4.25
C LEU A 83 12.49 7.95 4.77
N ALA A 84 13.23 7.38 5.71
CA ALA A 84 14.37 8.04 6.36
C ALA A 84 14.02 9.50 6.73
N ASP A 85 14.92 10.44 6.40
CA ASP A 85 14.69 11.87 6.64
C ASP A 85 14.19 12.60 5.38
N LEU A 86 13.68 11.88 4.40
CA LEU A 86 13.32 12.45 3.10
C LEU A 86 11.87 12.91 3.03
N TYR A 87 10.94 12.06 3.42
CA TYR A 87 9.52 12.41 3.39
C TYR A 87 8.69 11.55 4.34
N VAL A 88 7.52 12.04 4.67
CA VAL A 88 6.44 11.27 5.28
C VAL A 88 5.38 11.05 4.21
N MET A 89 4.85 9.84 4.11
CA MET A 89 3.80 9.51 3.16
C MET A 89 2.62 8.91 3.90
N ARG A 90 1.42 9.38 3.57
CA ARG A 90 0.17 8.78 4.05
C ARG A 90 -0.47 8.01 2.92
N LEU A 91 -0.81 6.74 3.19
CA LEU A 91 -1.55 5.89 2.27
C LEU A 91 -2.93 5.62 2.85
N LYS A 92 -3.96 5.94 2.08
CA LYS A 92 -5.35 5.67 2.47
C LYS A 92 -5.97 4.75 1.42
N ILE A 93 -6.54 3.64 1.89
CA ILE A 93 -7.23 2.68 1.03
C ILE A 93 -8.65 2.53 1.54
N GLY A 94 -9.61 2.94 0.71
CA GLY A 94 -11.02 2.76 0.98
C GLY A 94 -11.59 1.69 0.06
N LEU A 95 -12.36 0.74 0.62
CA LEU A 95 -12.96 -0.36 -0.13
C LEU A 95 -14.47 -0.17 -0.21
N THR A 96 -15.01 -0.27 -1.42
CA THR A 96 -16.44 -0.22 -1.68
C THR A 96 -16.84 -1.47 -2.46
N SER A 97 -17.69 -2.31 -1.87
CA SER A 97 -18.21 -3.48 -2.55
C SER A 97 -19.23 -3.08 -3.61
N GLN A 98 -19.12 -3.69 -4.80
CA GLN A 98 -19.99 -3.50 -5.94
C GLN A 98 -20.43 -4.88 -6.45
N GLY A 99 -21.36 -5.55 -5.71
CA GLY A 99 -21.71 -6.93 -5.99
C GLY A 99 -20.56 -7.88 -5.70
N GLU A 100 -20.08 -8.60 -6.72
CA GLU A 100 -18.98 -9.55 -6.60
C GLU A 100 -17.61 -8.92 -6.82
N THR A 101 -17.55 -7.60 -6.99
CA THR A 101 -16.31 -6.86 -7.16
C THR A 101 -16.14 -5.85 -6.04
N THR A 102 -14.90 -5.38 -5.85
CA THR A 102 -14.57 -4.32 -4.90
C THR A 102 -13.76 -3.26 -5.62
N ARG A 103 -14.15 -2.01 -5.42
CA ARG A 103 -13.36 -0.86 -5.80
C ARG A 103 -12.50 -0.45 -4.61
N LEU A 104 -11.19 -0.30 -4.84
CA LEU A 104 -10.25 0.23 -3.87
C LEU A 104 -9.85 1.65 -4.32
N ASP A 105 -10.24 2.64 -3.54
CA ASP A 105 -9.76 4.01 -3.74
C ASP A 105 -8.43 4.14 -3.01
N TRP A 106 -7.37 4.49 -3.75
CA TRP A 106 -6.00 4.42 -3.28
C TRP A 106 -5.35 5.79 -3.38
N THR A 107 -5.21 6.46 -2.23
CA THR A 107 -4.68 7.82 -2.16
C THR A 107 -3.35 7.82 -1.43
N ARG A 108 -2.33 8.42 -2.05
CA ARG A 108 -1.07 8.71 -1.39
C ARG A 108 -0.85 10.21 -1.32
N ARG A 109 -0.37 10.64 -0.17
CA ARG A 109 0.05 12.02 0.05
C ARG A 109 1.47 12.01 0.60
N TRP A 110 2.38 12.65 -0.12
CA TRP A 110 3.77 12.79 0.28
C TRP A 110 3.99 14.19 0.86
N LEU A 111 4.71 14.24 1.96
CA LEU A 111 5.07 15.46 2.69
C LEU A 111 6.59 15.48 2.77
N SER A 112 7.22 16.31 1.95
CA SER A 112 8.68 16.38 1.87
C SER A 112 9.27 17.01 3.13
N LEU A 113 10.44 16.54 3.55
CA LEU A 113 11.19 17.07 4.68
C LEU A 113 12.35 17.98 4.24
N GLY A 114 12.55 18.18 2.95
CA GLY A 114 13.59 19.05 2.43
C GLY A 114 13.84 18.88 0.92
N PRO A 115 14.87 19.52 0.38
CA PRO A 115 15.13 19.52 -1.07
C PRO A 115 15.34 18.12 -1.66
N GLU A 116 15.98 17.22 -0.93
CA GLU A 116 16.16 15.85 -1.39
C GLU A 116 14.81 15.11 -1.45
N GLY A 117 13.96 15.28 -0.43
CA GLY A 117 12.60 14.74 -0.43
C GLY A 117 11.75 15.29 -1.57
N ASP A 118 11.91 16.59 -1.90
CA ASP A 118 11.22 17.21 -3.03
C ASP A 118 11.56 16.49 -4.34
N ARG A 119 12.82 16.12 -4.53
CA ARG A 119 13.25 15.37 -5.73
C ARG A 119 12.64 13.99 -5.79
N TRP A 120 12.54 13.31 -4.65
CA TRP A 120 11.94 11.99 -4.57
C TRP A 120 10.46 12.00 -4.94
N ILE A 121 9.70 12.92 -4.35
CA ILE A 121 8.26 12.97 -4.61
C ILE A 121 7.94 13.44 -6.03
N ALA A 122 8.81 14.24 -6.64
CA ALA A 122 8.64 14.71 -8.03
C ALA A 122 8.61 13.57 -9.05
N ALA A 123 9.16 12.40 -8.72
CA ALA A 123 9.12 11.22 -9.59
C ALA A 123 7.70 10.62 -9.71
N TRP A 124 6.81 10.95 -8.79
CA TRP A 124 5.44 10.43 -8.78
C TRP A 124 4.50 11.26 -9.67
N SER A 125 4.70 11.18 -10.99
CA SER A 125 3.75 11.74 -11.95
C SER A 125 2.41 10.99 -11.87
N GLU A 126 1.36 11.55 -12.43
CA GLU A 126 0.07 10.86 -12.52
C GLU A 126 0.20 9.53 -13.28
N ALA A 127 0.98 9.53 -14.36
CA ALA A 127 1.21 8.33 -15.16
C ALA A 127 1.97 7.26 -14.37
N ALA A 128 3.02 7.62 -13.62
CA ALA A 128 3.77 6.68 -12.80
C ALA A 128 2.90 6.08 -11.69
N TYR A 129 2.06 6.90 -11.07
CA TYR A 129 1.13 6.44 -10.03
C TYR A 129 0.11 5.46 -10.59
N ARG A 130 -0.51 5.80 -11.72
CA ARG A 130 -1.47 4.92 -12.39
C ARG A 130 -0.84 3.60 -12.79
N GLN A 131 0.38 3.63 -13.30
CA GLN A 131 1.12 2.41 -13.66
C GLN A 131 1.36 1.51 -12.45
N GLN A 132 1.72 2.09 -11.30
CA GLN A 132 1.89 1.32 -10.07
C GLN A 132 0.58 0.64 -9.66
N LEU A 133 -0.53 1.37 -9.65
CA LEU A 133 -1.81 0.80 -9.28
C LEU A 133 -2.28 -0.27 -10.26
N ALA A 134 -2.05 -0.09 -11.55
CA ALA A 134 -2.36 -1.10 -12.56
C ALA A 134 -1.58 -2.40 -12.31
N GLY A 135 -0.33 -2.28 -11.88
CA GLY A 135 0.48 -3.44 -11.49
C GLY A 135 -0.09 -4.16 -10.28
N LEU A 136 -0.48 -3.43 -9.25
CA LEU A 136 -1.10 -4.01 -8.05
C LEU A 136 -2.44 -4.66 -8.37
N GLU A 137 -3.27 -4.02 -9.20
CA GLU A 137 -4.54 -4.58 -9.66
C GLU A 137 -4.34 -5.93 -10.35
N ARG A 138 -3.37 -6.02 -11.22
CA ARG A 138 -3.05 -7.27 -11.94
C ARG A 138 -2.62 -8.38 -10.99
N LEU A 139 -1.72 -8.08 -10.05
CA LEU A 139 -1.23 -9.05 -9.07
C LEU A 139 -2.35 -9.55 -8.16
N LEU A 140 -3.15 -8.63 -7.64
CA LEU A 140 -4.23 -8.95 -6.71
C LEU A 140 -5.35 -9.71 -7.42
N THR A 141 -5.73 -9.30 -8.62
CA THR A 141 -6.73 -9.99 -9.45
C THR A 141 -6.33 -11.42 -9.74
N HIS A 142 -5.06 -11.64 -10.12
CA HIS A 142 -4.56 -12.99 -10.37
C HIS A 142 -4.66 -13.88 -9.13
N TYR A 143 -4.23 -13.36 -7.99
CA TYR A 143 -4.31 -14.10 -6.73
C TYR A 143 -5.77 -14.42 -6.36
N LEU A 144 -6.67 -13.46 -6.47
CA LEU A 144 -8.09 -13.66 -6.16
C LEU A 144 -8.75 -14.71 -7.06
N ASN A 145 -8.34 -14.78 -8.32
CA ASN A 145 -8.86 -15.75 -9.28
C ASN A 145 -8.26 -17.15 -9.15
N THR A 146 -7.02 -17.26 -8.73
CA THR A 146 -6.27 -18.52 -8.78
C THR A 146 -5.84 -19.06 -7.41
N GLY A 147 -5.80 -18.23 -6.39
CA GLY A 147 -5.20 -18.54 -5.10
C GLY A 147 -3.69 -18.63 -5.12
N GLN A 148 -3.06 -18.21 -6.21
CA GLN A 148 -1.61 -18.28 -6.39
C GLN A 148 -1.04 -16.94 -6.82
N MET A 149 0.22 -16.70 -6.42
CA MET A 149 0.95 -15.50 -6.81
C MET A 149 1.23 -15.49 -8.31
N LEU A 150 1.01 -14.35 -8.96
CA LEU A 150 1.43 -14.12 -10.33
C LEU A 150 2.96 -13.91 -10.35
N ARG A 151 3.66 -14.81 -11.02
CA ARG A 151 5.11 -14.71 -11.16
C ARG A 151 5.47 -14.22 -12.56
N PRO A 152 6.50 -13.39 -12.69
CA PRO A 152 7.00 -12.94 -13.99
C PRO A 152 7.60 -14.09 -14.80
#